data_2c817ceea1bb77f62cb956f5c3a1251e
#
_entry.id   2c817ceea1bb77f62cb956f5c3a1251e
#
_cell.length_a   1.000
_cell.length_b   1.000
_cell.length_c   1.000
_cell.angle_alpha   90.00
_cell.angle_beta   90.00
_cell.angle_gamma   90.00
#
_symmetry.space_group_name_H-M   'P 1'
#
loop_
_entity.id
_entity.type
_entity.pdbx_description
1 polymer ?
#
loop_
_entity_poly.entity_id
_entity_poly.type
_entity_poly.pdbx_seq_one_letter_code
_entity_poly.pdbx_strand_id
1 'polypeptide(L)'
;MESNPCALCAKMRKGALNDAIKEAGCNKVAYAHHRDDAVETMMLSLLYEGRLHTFLPVTYLDRMDLTVIRPLIYMKEADVIGFTRKNQLPVVKSPCPADGYTRREYVKQLLHQLNQENHGVKDRMFTAIQRGIPEWRIHEKQ
;
A
#
# COMPACT_ATOMS: atom_id res chain seq x y z
N MET A 1 22.10 13.91 -8.88
CA MET A 1 21.24 12.99 -8.08
C MET A 1 20.02 13.76 -7.63
N GLU A 2 18.90 13.61 -8.32
CA GLU A 2 17.65 14.20 -7.85
C GLU A 2 17.22 13.46 -6.58
N SER A 3 17.29 14.13 -5.45
CA SER A 3 16.78 13.63 -4.19
C SER A 3 15.26 13.50 -4.32
N ASN A 4 14.74 12.28 -4.27
CA ASN A 4 13.30 12.06 -4.27
C ASN A 4 12.72 12.46 -2.89
N PRO A 5 12.12 13.66 -2.75
CA PRO A 5 11.66 14.17 -1.46
C PRO A 5 10.56 13.28 -0.84
N CYS A 6 9.79 12.57 -1.67
CA CYS A 6 8.76 11.64 -1.21
C CYS A 6 9.36 10.43 -0.49
N ALA A 7 10.50 9.90 -0.97
CA ALA A 7 11.17 8.78 -0.33
C ALA A 7 11.75 9.17 1.04
N LEU A 8 12.32 10.35 1.16
CA LEU A 8 12.82 10.88 2.42
C LEU A 8 11.69 11.09 3.43
N CYS A 9 10.61 11.74 3.00
CA CYS A 9 9.42 11.96 3.83
C CYS A 9 8.84 10.62 4.35
N ALA A 10 8.70 9.62 3.48
CA ALA A 10 8.22 8.31 3.88
C ALA A 10 9.14 7.62 4.89
N LYS A 11 10.47 7.76 4.74
CA LYS A 11 11.46 7.21 5.67
C LYS A 11 11.37 7.88 7.04
N MET A 12 11.25 9.19 7.09
CA MET A 12 11.14 9.94 8.35
C MET A 12 9.83 9.61 9.09
N ARG A 13 8.71 9.56 8.37
CA ARG A 13 7.40 9.18 8.96
C ARG A 13 7.43 7.77 9.54
N LYS A 14 8.03 6.81 8.83
CA LYS A 14 8.20 5.44 9.33
C LYS A 14 9.08 5.40 10.59
N GLY A 15 10.18 6.16 10.61
CA GLY A 15 11.06 6.25 11.78
C GLY A 15 10.30 6.74 13.02
N ALA A 16 9.64 7.88 12.92
CA ALA A 16 8.88 8.46 14.03
C ALA A 16 7.76 7.52 14.54
N LEU A 17 7.05 6.87 13.63
CA LEU A 17 6.01 5.90 14.01
C LEU A 17 6.61 4.69 14.73
N ASN A 18 7.73 4.18 14.26
CA ASN A 18 8.39 3.03 14.86
C ASN A 18 8.89 3.32 16.29
N ASP A 19 9.41 4.53 16.53
CA ASP A 19 9.83 4.97 17.85
C ASP A 19 8.64 5.04 18.80
N ALA A 20 7.53 5.64 18.36
CA ALA A 20 6.29 5.70 19.15
C ALA A 20 5.71 4.30 19.47
N ILE A 21 5.80 3.35 18.53
CA ILE A 21 5.34 1.97 18.73
C ILE A 21 6.18 1.27 19.81
N LYS A 22 7.50 1.48 19.80
CA LYS A 22 8.41 0.92 20.81
C LYS A 22 8.14 1.52 22.18
N GLU A 23 7.98 2.83 22.27
CA GLU A 23 7.62 3.53 23.52
C GLU A 23 6.30 3.00 24.09
N ALA A 24 5.33 2.70 23.23
CA ALA A 24 4.06 2.10 23.64
C ALA A 24 4.15 0.61 24.01
N GLY A 25 5.32 -0.02 23.90
CA GLY A 25 5.51 -1.45 24.22
C GLY A 25 4.81 -2.41 23.25
N CYS A 26 4.47 -1.94 22.04
CA CYS A 26 3.82 -2.76 21.03
C CYS A 26 4.85 -3.48 20.15
N ASN A 27 4.52 -4.71 19.73
CA ASN A 27 5.33 -5.52 18.81
C ASN A 27 4.70 -5.67 17.41
N LYS A 28 3.55 -5.04 17.18
CA LYS A 28 2.84 -5.06 15.91
C LYS A 28 2.32 -3.68 15.56
N VAL A 29 2.30 -3.39 14.25
CA VAL A 29 1.68 -2.19 13.70
C VAL A 29 0.75 -2.56 12.55
N ALA A 30 -0.47 -2.02 12.55
CA ALA A 30 -1.42 -2.19 11.47
C ALA A 30 -1.40 -0.97 10.55
N TYR A 31 -1.12 -1.20 9.25
CA TYR A 31 -1.28 -0.18 8.21
C TYR A 31 -2.60 -0.40 7.47
N ALA A 32 -3.26 0.70 7.11
CA ALA A 32 -4.53 0.70 6.41
C ALA A 32 -4.40 0.56 4.87
N HIS A 33 -3.30 -0.02 4.39
CA HIS A 33 -3.14 -0.31 2.96
C HIS A 33 -4.24 -1.27 2.50
N HIS A 34 -4.84 -0.94 1.37
CA HIS A 34 -5.89 -1.74 0.76
C HIS A 34 -5.44 -2.39 -0.56
N ARG A 35 -6.34 -3.12 -1.20
CA ARG A 35 -6.05 -3.90 -2.41
C ARG A 35 -5.53 -3.05 -3.57
N ASP A 36 -6.14 -1.90 -3.80
CA ASP A 36 -5.73 -0.98 -4.87
C ASP A 36 -4.31 -0.45 -4.63
N ASP A 37 -3.91 -0.19 -3.37
CA ASP A 37 -2.52 0.19 -3.03
C ASP A 37 -1.51 -0.90 -3.43
N ALA A 38 -1.86 -2.18 -3.25
CA ALA A 38 -0.98 -3.28 -3.64
C ALA A 38 -0.79 -3.35 -5.16
N VAL A 39 -1.86 -3.16 -5.93
CA VAL A 39 -1.83 -3.13 -7.39
C VAL A 39 -1.05 -1.92 -7.89
N GLU A 40 -1.29 -0.73 -7.34
CA GLU A 40 -0.56 0.49 -7.69
C GLU A 40 0.94 0.35 -7.40
N THR A 41 1.31 -0.22 -6.26
CA THR A 41 2.71 -0.44 -5.88
C THR A 41 3.40 -1.43 -6.80
N MET A 42 2.72 -2.50 -7.19
CA MET A 42 3.24 -3.44 -8.19
C MET A 42 3.48 -2.74 -9.54
N MET A 43 2.52 -1.92 -10.00
CA MET A 43 2.66 -1.18 -11.26
C MET A 43 3.80 -0.16 -11.19
N LEU A 44 3.98 0.54 -10.08
CA LEU A 44 5.14 1.42 -9.88
C LEU A 44 6.46 0.65 -9.98
N SER A 45 6.55 -0.51 -9.36
CA SER A 45 7.74 -1.35 -9.42
C SER A 45 8.03 -1.88 -10.83
N LEU A 46 6.98 -2.28 -11.56
CA LEU A 46 7.11 -2.73 -12.95
C LEU A 46 7.58 -1.60 -13.89
N LEU A 47 6.93 -0.44 -13.81
CA LEU A 47 7.15 0.66 -14.74
C LEU A 47 8.45 1.43 -14.48
N TYR A 48 8.86 1.54 -13.23
CA TYR A 48 9.99 2.41 -12.83
C TYR A 48 11.20 1.68 -12.26
N GLU A 49 11.04 0.43 -11.80
CA GLU A 49 12.11 -0.32 -11.15
C GLU A 49 12.44 -1.63 -11.89
N GLY A 50 11.65 -2.04 -12.88
CA GLY A 50 11.86 -3.27 -13.66
C GLY A 50 11.75 -4.54 -12.83
N ARG A 51 10.94 -4.56 -11.78
CA ARG A 51 10.77 -5.72 -10.89
C ARG A 51 9.33 -5.96 -10.49
N LEU A 52 8.99 -7.22 -10.21
CA LEU A 52 7.73 -7.61 -9.61
C LEU A 52 7.81 -7.45 -8.08
N HIS A 53 7.33 -6.34 -7.57
CA HIS A 53 7.33 -6.08 -6.14
C HIS A 53 6.08 -5.34 -5.70
N THR A 54 5.52 -5.78 -4.58
CA THR A 54 4.53 -5.03 -3.79
C THR A 54 4.72 -5.40 -2.32
N PHE A 55 4.01 -4.72 -1.43
CA PHE A 55 4.06 -5.07 -0.02
C PHE A 55 3.20 -6.31 0.28
N LEU A 56 3.63 -7.06 1.30
CA LEU A 56 2.99 -8.28 1.74
C LEU A 56 1.88 -8.00 2.76
N PRO A 57 0.92 -8.92 2.94
CA PRO A 57 -0.07 -8.83 4.02
C PRO A 57 0.56 -8.72 5.41
N VAL A 58 1.65 -9.44 5.62
CA VAL A 58 2.44 -9.44 6.86
C VAL A 58 3.91 -9.30 6.50
N THR A 59 4.63 -8.44 7.22
CA THR A 59 6.07 -8.21 7.03
C THR A 59 6.74 -8.11 8.41
N TYR A 60 7.73 -8.94 8.67
CA TYR A 60 8.57 -8.81 9.86
C TYR A 60 9.77 -7.91 9.56
N LEU A 61 10.02 -6.95 10.42
CA LEU A 61 11.12 -5.99 10.35
C LEU A 61 12.18 -6.37 11.40
N ASP A 62 13.18 -7.15 11.02
CA ASP A 62 14.20 -7.74 11.91
C ASP A 62 14.90 -6.69 12.76
N ARG A 63 15.36 -5.60 12.15
CA ARG A 63 16.11 -4.53 12.83
C ARG A 63 15.32 -3.85 13.95
N MET A 64 13.99 -3.95 13.91
CA MET A 64 13.09 -3.26 14.81
C MET A 64 12.31 -4.22 15.71
N ASP A 65 12.42 -5.52 15.47
CA ASP A 65 11.60 -6.54 16.10
C ASP A 65 10.11 -6.16 16.10
N LEU A 66 9.63 -5.81 14.91
CA LEU A 66 8.29 -5.28 14.71
C LEU A 66 7.61 -6.01 13.54
N THR A 67 6.40 -6.49 13.76
CA THR A 67 5.56 -7.06 12.71
C THR A 67 4.61 -6.02 12.14
N VAL A 68 4.70 -5.76 10.85
CA VAL A 68 3.73 -4.95 10.09
C VAL A 68 2.64 -5.86 9.56
N ILE A 69 1.39 -5.54 9.86
CA ILE A 69 0.21 -6.21 9.32
C ILE A 69 -0.63 -5.24 8.48
N ARG A 70 -1.35 -5.76 7.50
CA ARG A 70 -2.23 -4.97 6.62
C ARG A 70 -3.62 -5.60 6.56
N PRO A 71 -4.46 -5.36 7.59
CA PRO A 71 -5.76 -6.04 7.71
C PRO A 71 -6.73 -5.75 6.56
N LEU A 72 -6.60 -4.60 5.89
CA LEU A 72 -7.48 -4.17 4.81
C LEU A 72 -6.98 -4.56 3.41
N ILE A 73 -5.92 -5.37 3.33
CA ILE A 73 -5.23 -5.64 2.05
C ILE A 73 -6.11 -6.32 0.98
N TYR A 74 -7.17 -6.98 1.39
CA TYR A 74 -8.14 -7.62 0.48
C TYR A 74 -9.34 -6.71 0.13
N MET A 75 -9.50 -5.57 0.79
CA MET A 75 -10.59 -4.63 0.55
C MET A 75 -10.30 -3.72 -0.64
N LYS A 76 -11.33 -3.44 -1.45
CA LYS A 76 -11.25 -2.42 -2.51
C LYS A 76 -11.22 -1.02 -1.91
N GLU A 77 -10.51 -0.10 -2.54
CA GLU A 77 -10.52 1.32 -2.14
C GLU A 77 -11.95 1.87 -2.07
N ALA A 78 -12.80 1.51 -3.04
CA ALA A 78 -14.20 1.94 -3.09
C ALA A 78 -14.99 1.52 -1.83
N ASP A 79 -14.74 0.31 -1.32
CA ASP A 79 -15.40 -0.20 -0.09
C ASP A 79 -14.92 0.57 1.15
N VAL A 80 -13.61 0.87 1.22
CA VAL A 80 -13.04 1.69 2.29
C VAL A 80 -13.61 3.11 2.28
N ILE A 81 -13.71 3.74 1.10
CA ILE A 81 -14.33 5.07 0.95
C ILE A 81 -15.81 5.03 1.35
N GLY A 82 -16.55 4.02 0.89
CA GLY A 82 -17.97 3.84 1.23
C GLY A 82 -18.18 3.70 2.73
N PHE A 83 -17.37 2.87 3.39
CA PHE A 83 -17.41 2.68 4.84
C PHE A 83 -17.11 3.97 5.59
N THR A 84 -16.06 4.69 5.19
CA THR A 84 -15.63 5.97 5.79
C THR A 84 -16.77 7.01 5.71
N ARG A 85 -17.42 7.13 4.55
CA ARG A 85 -18.55 8.05 4.36
C ARG A 85 -19.75 7.66 5.19
N LYS A 86 -20.13 6.38 5.17
CA LYS A 86 -21.28 5.87 5.90
C LYS A 86 -21.16 6.08 7.41
N ASN A 87 -19.95 5.95 7.95
CA ASN A 87 -19.69 6.09 9.38
C ASN A 87 -19.18 7.47 9.77
N GLN A 88 -19.14 8.44 8.84
CA GLN A 88 -18.70 9.81 9.07
C GLN A 88 -17.32 9.89 9.74
N LEU A 89 -16.40 9.00 9.34
CA LEU A 89 -15.05 8.99 9.90
C LEU A 89 -14.29 10.25 9.48
N PRO A 90 -13.48 10.84 10.37
CA PRO A 90 -12.70 12.02 10.04
C PRO A 90 -11.63 11.69 9.01
N VAL A 91 -11.64 12.41 7.89
CA VAL A 91 -10.63 12.32 6.83
C VAL A 91 -9.85 13.61 6.77
N VAL A 92 -8.54 13.52 6.98
CA VAL A 92 -7.62 14.65 6.89
C VAL A 92 -6.97 14.66 5.51
N LYS A 93 -7.03 15.80 4.82
CA LYS A 93 -6.31 15.98 3.56
C LYS A 93 -4.81 16.05 3.79
N SER A 94 -4.05 15.48 2.87
CA SER A 94 -2.59 15.58 2.90
C SER A 94 -2.17 17.04 2.75
N PRO A 95 -1.30 17.60 3.63
CA PRO A 95 -0.74 18.94 3.45
C PRO A 95 0.41 18.97 2.44
N CYS A 96 0.73 17.84 1.80
CA CYS A 96 1.86 17.71 0.90
C CYS A 96 1.62 18.49 -0.41
N PRO A 97 2.50 19.43 -0.82
CA PRO A 97 2.33 20.17 -2.07
C PRO A 97 2.48 19.31 -3.33
N ALA A 98 3.05 18.10 -3.22
CA ALA A 98 3.14 17.13 -4.30
C ALA A 98 1.91 16.22 -4.41
N ASP A 99 0.90 16.40 -3.56
CA ASP A 99 -0.33 15.61 -3.59
C ASP A 99 -1.08 15.85 -4.93
N GLY A 100 -1.48 14.77 -5.59
CA GLY A 100 -2.12 14.83 -6.91
C GLY A 100 -1.16 14.86 -8.12
N TYR A 101 0.15 15.04 -7.92
CA TYR A 101 1.16 15.13 -9.01
C TYR A 101 2.26 14.06 -8.90
N THR A 102 2.01 13.00 -8.14
CA THR A 102 3.00 11.93 -7.93
C THR A 102 2.92 10.85 -9.01
N ARG A 103 4.01 10.05 -9.16
CA ARG A 103 4.01 8.85 -10.00
C ARG A 103 2.88 7.87 -9.60
N ARG A 104 2.53 7.84 -8.31
CA ARG A 104 1.42 7.03 -7.81
C ARG A 104 0.08 7.52 -8.36
N GLU A 105 -0.14 8.83 -8.40
CA GLU A 105 -1.35 9.39 -8.99
C GLU A 105 -1.46 9.07 -10.48
N TYR A 106 -0.36 9.18 -11.22
CA TYR A 106 -0.30 8.77 -12.63
C TYR A 106 -0.70 7.30 -12.80
N VAL A 107 -0.13 6.39 -12.00
CA VAL A 107 -0.46 4.95 -12.05
C VAL A 107 -1.93 4.71 -11.68
N LYS A 108 -2.47 5.44 -10.72
CA LYS A 108 -3.88 5.36 -10.32
C LYS A 108 -4.81 5.72 -11.48
N GLN A 109 -4.51 6.80 -12.18
CA GLN A 109 -5.26 7.23 -13.36
C GLN A 109 -5.15 6.22 -14.51
N LEU A 110 -3.96 5.71 -14.78
CA LEU A 110 -3.72 4.67 -15.78
C LEU A 110 -4.53 3.39 -15.48
N LEU A 111 -4.53 2.94 -14.24
CA LEU A 111 -5.31 1.77 -13.81
C LEU A 111 -6.81 2.01 -13.91
N HIS A 112 -7.26 3.23 -13.64
CA HIS A 112 -8.66 3.62 -13.82
C HIS A 112 -9.07 3.52 -15.28
N GLN A 113 -8.28 4.08 -16.20
CA GLN A 113 -8.51 4.00 -17.64
C GLN A 113 -8.53 2.56 -18.13
N LEU A 114 -7.51 1.76 -17.78
CA LEU A 114 -7.46 0.34 -18.14
C LEU A 114 -8.68 -0.44 -17.65
N ASN A 115 -9.17 -0.11 -16.45
CA ASN A 115 -10.35 -0.77 -15.89
C ASN A 115 -11.66 -0.33 -16.55
N GLN A 116 -11.72 0.88 -17.12
CA GLN A 116 -12.85 1.33 -17.94
C GLN A 116 -12.90 0.59 -19.29
N GLU A 117 -11.74 0.42 -19.93
CA GLU A 117 -11.62 -0.28 -21.23
C GLU A 117 -11.81 -1.80 -21.07
N ASN A 118 -11.38 -2.36 -19.95
CA ASN A 118 -11.43 -3.79 -19.65
C ASN A 118 -11.84 -4.02 -18.19
N HIS A 119 -13.14 -4.10 -17.95
CA HIS A 119 -13.70 -4.29 -16.62
C HIS A 119 -13.06 -5.48 -15.86
N GLY A 120 -12.69 -5.25 -14.60
CA GLY A 120 -12.08 -6.26 -13.74
C GLY A 120 -10.57 -6.42 -13.93
N VAL A 121 -9.90 -5.54 -14.68
CA VAL A 121 -8.44 -5.60 -14.86
C VAL A 121 -7.70 -5.48 -13.53
N LYS A 122 -8.13 -4.60 -12.63
CA LYS A 122 -7.52 -4.47 -11.30
C LYS A 122 -7.70 -5.74 -10.45
N ASP A 123 -8.85 -6.40 -10.57
CA ASP A 123 -9.10 -7.67 -9.86
C ASP A 123 -8.19 -8.79 -10.36
N ARG A 124 -7.97 -8.86 -11.68
CA ARG A 124 -7.03 -9.82 -12.28
C ARG A 124 -5.59 -9.54 -11.90
N MET A 125 -5.18 -8.26 -11.86
CA MET A 125 -3.85 -7.87 -11.40
C MET A 125 -3.63 -8.28 -9.94
N PHE A 126 -4.61 -8.06 -9.07
CA PHE A 126 -4.52 -8.49 -7.68
C PHE A 126 -4.43 -10.02 -7.55
N THR A 127 -5.20 -10.75 -8.34
CA THR A 127 -5.11 -12.23 -8.42
C THR A 127 -3.71 -12.67 -8.88
N ALA A 128 -3.12 -11.96 -9.85
CA ALA A 128 -1.76 -12.24 -10.31
C ALA A 128 -0.72 -12.00 -9.20
N ILE A 129 -0.88 -10.95 -8.38
CA ILE A 129 -0.03 -10.72 -7.20
C ILE A 129 -0.11 -11.91 -6.24
N GLN A 130 -1.33 -12.34 -5.87
CA GLN A 130 -1.56 -13.43 -4.93
C GLN A 130 -0.96 -14.76 -5.41
N ARG A 131 -1.02 -15.03 -6.71
CA ARG A 131 -0.53 -16.27 -7.32
C ARG A 131 0.96 -16.20 -7.67
N GLY A 132 1.45 -15.04 -8.10
CA GLY A 132 2.80 -14.86 -8.63
C GLY A 132 3.85 -14.53 -7.59
N ILE A 133 3.48 -13.97 -6.44
CA ILE A 133 4.40 -13.63 -5.35
C ILE A 133 4.28 -14.71 -4.27
N PRO A 134 5.29 -15.58 -4.10
CA PRO A 134 5.21 -16.74 -3.18
C PRO A 134 4.88 -16.36 -1.75
N GLU A 135 5.38 -15.21 -1.27
CA GLU A 135 5.21 -14.72 0.09
C GLU A 135 3.75 -14.35 0.43
N TRP A 136 2.90 -14.18 -0.59
CA TRP A 136 1.46 -14.00 -0.40
C TRP A 136 0.73 -15.29 -0.03
N ARG A 137 1.36 -16.47 -0.25
CA ARG A 137 0.78 -17.81 -0.01
C ARG A 137 1.02 -18.34 1.40
N ILE A 138 1.48 -17.52 2.32
CA ILE A 138 1.85 -17.95 3.70
C ILE A 138 0.67 -18.60 4.44
N HIS A 139 -0.57 -18.38 4.00
CA HIS A 139 -1.77 -18.94 4.65
C HIS A 139 -2.24 -20.29 4.10
N GLU A 140 -1.59 -20.85 3.08
CA GLU A 140 -1.96 -22.17 2.52
C GLU A 140 -1.22 -23.36 3.21
N LYS A 141 -0.40 -23.08 4.22
CA LYS A 141 0.37 -24.11 4.96
C LYS A 141 -0.02 -24.18 6.44
N GLN A 142 -1.32 -24.32 6.70
CA GLN A 142 -1.80 -24.84 8.00
C GLN A 142 -2.82 -25.91 7.79
#